data_b663262e6e34d1ef386de4efa70c9bd4
#
_entry.id   b663262e6e34d1ef386de4efa70c9bd4
#
_cell.length_a   1.000
_cell.length_b   1.000
_cell.length_c   1.000
_cell.angle_alpha   90.00
_cell.angle_beta   90.00
_cell.angle_gamma   90.00
#
_symmetry.space_group_name_H-M   'P 1'
#
loop_
_entity.id
_entity.type
_entity.pdbx_description
1 polymer ?
#
loop_
_entity_poly.entity_id
_entity_poly.type
_entity_poly.pdbx_seq_one_letter_code
_entity_poly.pdbx_strand_id
1 'polypeptide(L)'
;KTGLTYYLDIAWYLILPIAIITFGGIGSLTLYIRFLTIEILKSDYIFFAKARGLNKKEILRFYILPNLYPPIITLLGLSLSGIIGGSVILESIFSIDGMGLLFYLSALSHNYPVMMGILIIGAFSTLIGNMCTGLFLLKLNPNYAQN
;
A
#
# COMPACT_ATOMS: atom_id res chain seq x y z
N LYS A 1 -10.69 30.05 -17.95
CA LYS A 1 -10.53 30.07 -16.47
C LYS A 1 -9.05 29.88 -16.20
N THR A 2 -8.42 30.92 -15.70
CA THR A 2 -6.96 30.99 -15.54
C THR A 2 -6.58 30.79 -14.07
N GLY A 3 -5.63 29.86 -13.85
CA GLY A 3 -4.87 29.78 -12.60
C GLY A 3 -5.58 29.09 -11.42
N LEU A 4 -5.69 29.78 -10.32
CA LEU A 4 -6.06 29.25 -9.00
C LEU A 4 -7.44 28.59 -8.96
N THR A 5 -8.44 29.13 -9.67
CA THR A 5 -9.79 28.57 -9.72
C THR A 5 -9.85 27.19 -10.41
N TYR A 6 -9.01 26.98 -11.42
CA TYR A 6 -8.91 25.68 -12.09
C TYR A 6 -8.37 24.59 -11.17
N TYR A 7 -7.33 24.88 -10.37
CA TYR A 7 -6.78 23.93 -9.41
C TYR A 7 -7.75 23.64 -8.24
N LEU A 8 -8.52 24.63 -7.83
CA LEU A 8 -9.55 24.44 -6.81
C LEU A 8 -10.71 23.56 -7.31
N ASP A 9 -11.16 23.76 -8.55
CA ASP A 9 -12.20 22.93 -9.16
C ASP A 9 -11.72 21.45 -9.28
N ILE A 10 -10.48 21.22 -9.69
CA ILE A 10 -9.89 19.86 -9.73
C ILE A 10 -9.79 19.26 -8.33
N ALA A 11 -9.34 20.03 -7.34
CA ALA A 11 -9.22 19.54 -5.96
C ALA A 11 -10.60 19.12 -5.40
N TRP A 12 -11.64 19.91 -5.64
CA TRP A 12 -13.01 19.55 -5.25
C TRP A 12 -13.49 18.26 -5.90
N TYR A 13 -13.20 18.08 -7.18
CA TYR A 13 -13.60 16.89 -7.93
C TYR A 13 -12.88 15.62 -7.44
N LEU A 14 -11.63 15.75 -7.01
CA LEU A 14 -10.83 14.62 -6.51
C LEU A 14 -11.08 14.25 -5.05
N ILE A 15 -11.72 15.11 -4.25
CA ILE A 15 -11.98 14.83 -2.83
C ILE A 15 -12.77 13.52 -2.65
N LEU A 16 -13.79 13.30 -3.46
CA LEU A 16 -14.68 12.15 -3.31
C LEU A 16 -13.99 10.83 -3.67
N PRO A 17 -13.28 10.68 -4.83
CA PRO A 17 -12.49 9.49 -5.12
C PRO A 17 -11.42 9.21 -4.05
N ILE A 18 -10.69 10.24 -3.61
CA ILE A 18 -9.67 10.10 -2.58
C ILE A 18 -10.28 9.64 -1.26
N ALA A 19 -11.42 10.20 -0.85
CA ALA A 19 -12.11 9.78 0.36
C ALA A 19 -12.50 8.29 0.31
N ILE A 20 -13.06 7.82 -0.81
CA ILE A 20 -13.46 6.40 -0.98
C ILE A 20 -12.25 5.47 -0.83
N ILE A 21 -11.14 5.77 -1.53
CA ILE A 21 -9.91 4.97 -1.45
C ILE A 21 -9.35 4.97 -0.03
N THR A 22 -9.33 6.14 0.60
CA THR A 22 -8.75 6.31 1.94
C THR A 22 -9.56 5.55 2.99
N PHE A 23 -10.88 5.68 3.00
CA PHE A 23 -11.74 4.97 3.95
C PHE A 23 -11.65 3.45 3.78
N GLY A 24 -11.68 2.95 2.54
CA GLY A 24 -11.49 1.53 2.25
C GLY A 24 -10.10 1.01 2.67
N GLY A 25 -9.06 1.80 2.38
CA GLY A 25 -7.68 1.48 2.73
C GLY A 25 -7.42 1.46 4.23
N ILE A 26 -7.91 2.44 4.98
CA ILE A 26 -7.74 2.52 6.45
C ILE A 26 -8.40 1.31 7.12
N GLY A 27 -9.60 0.92 6.69
CA GLY A 27 -10.31 -0.22 7.25
C GLY A 27 -9.51 -1.52 7.11
N SER A 28 -9.05 -1.84 5.92
CA SER A 28 -8.26 -3.05 5.64
C SER A 28 -6.91 -3.06 6.35
N LEU A 29 -6.20 -1.93 6.36
CA LEU A 29 -4.93 -1.75 7.07
C LEU A 29 -5.09 -1.95 8.58
N THR A 30 -6.14 -1.37 9.17
CA THR A 30 -6.42 -1.49 10.61
C THR A 30 -6.67 -2.96 11.00
N LEU A 31 -7.48 -3.68 10.22
CA LEU A 31 -7.73 -5.10 10.46
C LEU A 31 -6.45 -5.94 10.33
N TYR A 32 -5.63 -5.66 9.33
CA TYR A 32 -4.37 -6.35 9.11
C TYR A 32 -3.37 -6.13 10.26
N ILE A 33 -3.16 -4.89 10.67
CA ILE A 33 -2.28 -4.55 11.80
C ILE A 33 -2.79 -5.18 13.10
N ARG A 34 -4.10 -5.16 13.32
CA ARG A 34 -4.72 -5.82 14.48
C ARG A 34 -4.45 -7.32 14.48
N PHE A 35 -4.62 -7.99 13.34
CA PHE A 35 -4.35 -9.42 13.20
C PHE A 35 -2.90 -9.75 13.55
N LEU A 36 -1.94 -9.06 12.94
CA LEU A 36 -0.51 -9.22 13.22
C LEU A 36 -0.16 -8.95 14.69
N THR A 37 -0.75 -7.91 15.28
CA THR A 37 -0.51 -7.58 16.70
C THR A 37 -0.99 -8.70 17.62
N ILE A 38 -2.15 -9.30 17.33
CA ILE A 38 -2.68 -10.42 18.12
C ILE A 38 -1.78 -11.66 17.97
N GLU A 39 -1.28 -11.92 16.77
CA GLU A 39 -0.37 -13.03 16.50
C GLU A 39 0.95 -12.86 17.28
N ILE A 40 1.56 -11.68 17.23
CA ILE A 40 2.76 -11.34 17.99
C ILE A 40 2.51 -11.49 19.51
N LEU A 41 1.37 -11.01 20.02
CA LEU A 41 1.03 -11.09 21.44
C LEU A 41 0.89 -12.53 21.96
N LYS A 42 0.58 -13.49 21.10
CA LYS A 42 0.46 -14.93 21.43
C LYS A 42 1.81 -15.66 21.38
N SER A 43 2.86 -15.02 20.89
CA SER A 43 4.16 -15.67 20.74
C SER A 43 4.85 -15.91 22.09
N ASP A 44 5.66 -16.96 22.15
CA ASP A 44 6.35 -17.40 23.37
C ASP A 44 7.33 -16.34 23.91
N TYR A 45 7.99 -15.59 23.02
CA TYR A 45 8.92 -14.54 23.46
C TYR A 45 8.21 -13.40 24.21
N ILE A 46 6.94 -13.12 23.91
CA ILE A 46 6.14 -12.15 24.68
C ILE A 46 5.77 -12.72 26.06
N PHE A 47 5.49 -14.03 26.13
CA PHE A 47 5.26 -14.70 27.41
C PHE A 47 6.48 -14.59 28.31
N PHE A 48 7.67 -14.88 27.80
CA PHE A 48 8.92 -14.71 28.54
C PHE A 48 9.23 -13.26 28.91
N ALA A 49 8.91 -12.31 28.05
CA ALA A 49 9.07 -10.89 28.36
C ALA A 49 8.18 -10.43 29.53
N LYS A 50 6.93 -10.94 29.58
CA LYS A 50 6.01 -10.71 30.72
C LYS A 50 6.53 -11.35 32.00
N ALA A 51 7.05 -12.58 31.92
CA ALA A 51 7.61 -13.31 33.07
C ALA A 51 8.82 -12.58 33.67
N ARG A 52 9.58 -11.81 32.86
CA ARG A 52 10.67 -10.94 33.32
C ARG A 52 10.19 -9.63 33.98
N GLY A 53 8.88 -9.40 34.08
CA GLY A 53 8.31 -8.22 34.72
C GLY A 53 8.32 -6.96 33.85
N LEU A 54 8.54 -7.07 32.52
CA LEU A 54 8.51 -5.93 31.60
C LEU A 54 7.13 -5.28 31.55
N ASN A 55 7.12 -3.95 31.56
CA ASN A 55 5.90 -3.17 31.48
C ASN A 55 5.28 -3.26 30.07
N LYS A 56 3.95 -3.06 29.96
CA LYS A 56 3.22 -3.09 28.66
C LYS A 56 3.83 -2.14 27.63
N LYS A 57 4.32 -0.96 28.05
CA LYS A 57 4.97 0.01 27.15
C LYS A 57 6.30 -0.50 26.62
N GLU A 58 7.08 -1.20 27.43
CA GLU A 58 8.36 -1.80 27.04
C GLU A 58 8.14 -2.96 26.07
N ILE A 59 7.17 -3.81 26.34
CA ILE A 59 6.77 -4.90 25.43
C ILE A 59 6.32 -4.33 24.08
N LEU A 60 5.50 -3.26 24.07
CA LEU A 60 5.07 -2.61 22.84
C LEU A 60 6.27 -2.07 22.04
N ARG A 61 7.19 -1.36 22.71
CA ARG A 61 8.29 -0.66 22.05
C ARG A 61 9.39 -1.59 21.55
N PHE A 62 9.75 -2.60 22.35
CA PHE A 62 10.91 -3.46 22.06
C PHE A 62 10.57 -4.78 21.37
N TYR A 63 9.31 -5.25 21.47
CA TYR A 63 8.91 -6.53 20.92
C TYR A 63 7.83 -6.42 19.84
N ILE A 64 6.78 -5.61 20.05
CA ILE A 64 5.67 -5.54 19.11
C ILE A 64 6.02 -4.65 17.91
N LEU A 65 6.43 -3.39 18.15
CA LEU A 65 6.72 -2.45 17.09
C LEU A 65 7.81 -2.94 16.10
N PRO A 66 8.96 -3.47 16.55
CA PRO A 66 9.99 -3.94 15.63
C PRO A 66 9.50 -5.09 14.72
N ASN A 67 8.62 -5.94 15.21
CA ASN A 67 8.04 -7.03 14.42
C ASN A 67 6.89 -6.58 13.50
N LEU A 68 6.27 -5.43 13.77
CA LEU A 68 5.24 -4.85 12.90
C LEU A 68 5.83 -4.03 11.73
N TYR A 69 7.03 -3.46 11.87
CA TYR A 69 7.64 -2.64 10.82
C TYR A 69 7.80 -3.37 9.47
N PRO A 70 8.34 -4.61 9.40
CA PRO A 70 8.55 -5.27 8.13
C PRO A 70 7.26 -5.49 7.33
N PRO A 71 6.17 -6.06 7.90
CA PRO A 71 4.93 -6.22 7.17
C PRO A 71 4.31 -4.89 6.72
N ILE A 72 4.39 -3.84 7.53
CA ILE A 72 3.87 -2.50 7.19
C ILE A 72 4.64 -1.91 6.01
N ILE A 73 5.97 -1.99 6.03
CA ILE A 73 6.83 -1.49 4.95
C ILE A 73 6.56 -2.25 3.65
N THR A 74 6.38 -3.57 3.73
CA THR A 74 6.01 -4.39 2.58
C THR A 74 4.68 -3.94 1.97
N LEU A 75 3.66 -3.70 2.79
CA LEU A 75 2.38 -3.19 2.32
C LEU A 75 2.50 -1.80 1.67
N LEU A 76 3.29 -0.90 2.25
CA LEU A 76 3.54 0.41 1.66
C LEU A 76 4.23 0.30 0.31
N GLY A 77 5.20 -0.59 0.17
CA GLY A 77 5.87 -0.83 -1.11
C GLY A 77 4.94 -1.41 -2.18
N LEU A 78 4.08 -2.35 -1.80
CA LEU A 78 3.05 -2.88 -2.71
C LEU A 78 2.02 -1.82 -3.10
N SER A 79 1.63 -0.93 -2.19
CA SER A 79 0.68 0.15 -2.48
C SER A 79 1.21 1.16 -3.49
N LEU A 80 2.52 1.41 -3.53
CA LEU A 80 3.14 2.27 -4.55
C LEU A 80 2.92 1.73 -5.96
N SER A 81 3.03 0.41 -6.14
CA SER A 81 2.75 -0.25 -7.42
C SER A 81 1.28 -0.12 -7.82
N GLY A 82 0.37 -0.21 -6.85
CA GLY A 82 -1.07 -0.02 -7.05
C GLY A 82 -1.45 1.40 -7.51
N ILE A 83 -0.71 2.42 -7.05
CA ILE A 83 -0.95 3.81 -7.49
C ILE A 83 -0.68 3.97 -8.99
N ILE A 84 0.37 3.35 -9.51
CA ILE A 84 0.72 3.43 -10.93
C ILE A 84 -0.26 2.61 -11.79
N GLY A 85 -0.70 1.44 -11.29
CA GLY A 85 -1.67 0.59 -11.99
C GLY A 85 -3.08 1.19 -12.10
N GLY A 86 -3.39 2.19 -11.24
CA GLY A 86 -4.69 2.85 -11.20
C GLY A 86 -5.84 1.96 -10.73
N SER A 87 -7.01 2.53 -10.63
CA SER A 87 -8.25 1.82 -10.35
C SER A 87 -9.22 1.96 -11.52
N VAL A 88 -9.32 0.94 -12.34
CA VAL A 88 -10.21 0.91 -13.51
C VAL A 88 -11.64 1.37 -13.14
N ILE A 89 -12.16 0.88 -12.02
CA ILE A 89 -13.54 1.16 -11.58
C ILE A 89 -13.69 2.64 -11.19
N LEU A 90 -12.79 3.15 -10.35
CA LEU A 90 -12.88 4.54 -9.89
C LEU A 90 -12.61 5.53 -11.02
N GLU A 91 -11.60 5.25 -11.85
CA GLU A 91 -11.28 6.09 -12.99
C GLU A 91 -12.42 6.14 -14.01
N SER A 92 -13.10 5.01 -14.27
CA SER A 92 -14.23 4.99 -15.18
C SER A 92 -15.48 5.69 -14.62
N ILE A 93 -15.78 5.53 -13.32
CA ILE A 93 -16.93 6.19 -12.67
C ILE A 93 -16.73 7.70 -12.61
N PHE A 94 -15.53 8.14 -12.24
CA PHE A 94 -15.21 9.56 -12.08
C PHE A 94 -14.66 10.22 -13.34
N SER A 95 -14.56 9.47 -14.46
CA SER A 95 -14.01 9.96 -15.73
C SER A 95 -12.63 10.64 -15.54
N ILE A 96 -11.78 10.02 -14.73
CA ILE A 96 -10.41 10.47 -14.49
C ILE A 96 -9.51 9.81 -15.54
N ASP A 97 -8.77 10.62 -16.31
CA ASP A 97 -7.84 10.12 -17.33
C ASP A 97 -6.63 9.45 -16.68
N GLY A 98 -6.76 8.16 -16.38
CA GLY A 98 -5.72 7.34 -15.78
C GLY A 98 -5.42 6.07 -16.56
N MET A 99 -4.43 5.30 -16.09
CA MET A 99 -4.01 4.04 -16.74
C MET A 99 -5.10 2.98 -16.73
N GLY A 100 -5.93 2.95 -15.68
CA GLY A 100 -7.03 2.01 -15.55
C GLY A 100 -8.15 2.30 -16.56
N LEU A 101 -8.53 3.57 -16.74
CA LEU A 101 -9.51 3.97 -17.74
C LEU A 101 -9.00 3.69 -19.16
N LEU A 102 -7.72 3.97 -19.43
CA LEU A 102 -7.10 3.68 -20.72
C LEU A 102 -7.11 2.17 -21.00
N PHE A 103 -6.83 1.33 -20.01
CA PHE A 103 -6.92 -0.12 -20.13
C PHE A 103 -8.35 -0.56 -20.47
N TYR A 104 -9.34 -0.03 -19.75
CA TYR A 104 -10.76 -0.34 -19.98
C TYR A 104 -11.22 0.03 -21.38
N LEU A 105 -10.93 1.24 -21.84
CA LEU A 105 -11.27 1.71 -23.20
C LEU A 105 -10.58 0.89 -24.28
N SER A 106 -9.30 0.51 -24.04
CA SER A 106 -8.56 -0.34 -24.97
C SER A 106 -9.13 -1.75 -25.05
N ALA A 107 -9.66 -2.28 -23.94
CA ALA A 107 -10.34 -3.56 -23.90
C ALA A 107 -11.65 -3.52 -24.71
N LEU A 108 -12.46 -2.48 -24.55
CA LEU A 108 -13.70 -2.30 -25.30
C LEU A 108 -13.47 -2.14 -26.81
N SER A 109 -12.37 -1.46 -27.18
CA SER A 109 -12.00 -1.26 -28.59
C SER A 109 -11.17 -2.40 -29.20
N HIS A 110 -10.96 -3.49 -28.44
CA HIS A 110 -10.11 -4.64 -28.84
C HIS A 110 -8.68 -4.25 -29.24
N ASN A 111 -8.15 -3.16 -28.65
CA ASN A 111 -6.80 -2.66 -28.94
C ASN A 111 -5.76 -3.40 -28.08
N TYR A 112 -5.42 -4.62 -28.49
CA TYR A 112 -4.48 -5.49 -27.76
C TYR A 112 -3.08 -4.89 -27.55
N PRO A 113 -2.46 -4.18 -28.54
CA PRO A 113 -1.15 -3.57 -28.32
C PRO A 113 -1.11 -2.60 -27.14
N VAL A 114 -2.13 -1.76 -26.99
CA VAL A 114 -2.20 -0.80 -25.87
C VAL A 114 -2.43 -1.52 -24.54
N MET A 115 -3.32 -2.52 -24.52
CA MET A 115 -3.54 -3.36 -23.32
C MET A 115 -2.23 -4.02 -22.84
N MET A 116 -1.48 -4.64 -23.77
CA MET A 116 -0.21 -5.27 -23.45
C MET A 116 0.81 -4.26 -22.94
N GLY A 117 0.88 -3.07 -23.55
CA GLY A 117 1.74 -1.98 -23.07
C GLY A 117 1.46 -1.60 -21.62
N ILE A 118 0.18 -1.42 -21.26
CA ILE A 118 -0.23 -1.08 -19.89
C ILE A 118 0.14 -2.20 -18.90
N LEU A 119 -0.11 -3.46 -19.26
CA LEU A 119 0.26 -4.61 -18.43
C LEU A 119 1.76 -4.70 -18.19
N ILE A 120 2.57 -4.44 -19.21
CA ILE A 120 4.04 -4.43 -19.09
C ILE A 120 4.48 -3.33 -18.12
N ILE A 121 3.95 -2.11 -18.27
CA ILE A 121 4.27 -0.98 -17.38
C ILE A 121 3.86 -1.31 -15.94
N GLY A 122 2.68 -1.88 -15.73
CA GLY A 122 2.20 -2.34 -14.43
C GLY A 122 3.11 -3.40 -13.79
N ALA A 123 3.54 -4.39 -14.58
CA ALA A 123 4.47 -5.43 -14.12
C ALA A 123 5.83 -4.85 -13.72
N PHE A 124 6.41 -3.96 -14.55
CA PHE A 124 7.66 -3.28 -14.21
C PHE A 124 7.54 -2.43 -12.94
N SER A 125 6.43 -1.69 -12.78
CA SER A 125 6.17 -0.89 -11.58
C SER A 125 6.10 -1.76 -10.33
N THR A 126 5.45 -2.91 -10.42
CA THR A 126 5.37 -3.87 -9.30
C THR A 126 6.74 -4.44 -8.94
N LEU A 127 7.56 -4.80 -9.93
CA LEU A 127 8.93 -5.27 -9.71
C LEU A 127 9.79 -4.20 -9.03
N ILE A 128 9.74 -2.96 -9.51
CA ILE A 128 10.48 -1.84 -8.92
C ILE A 128 10.01 -1.59 -7.48
N GLY A 129 8.70 -1.56 -7.23
CA GLY A 129 8.12 -1.39 -5.90
C GLY A 129 8.60 -2.47 -4.92
N ASN A 130 8.56 -3.73 -5.32
CA ASN A 130 9.06 -4.86 -4.52
C ASN A 130 10.56 -4.77 -4.26
N MET A 131 11.34 -4.40 -5.27
CA MET A 131 12.79 -4.22 -5.14
C MET A 131 13.15 -3.10 -4.16
N CYS A 132 12.49 -1.94 -4.28
CA CYS A 132 12.67 -0.82 -3.35
C CYS A 132 12.29 -1.21 -1.92
N THR A 133 11.18 -1.93 -1.73
CA THR A 133 10.75 -2.43 -0.43
C THR A 133 11.76 -3.38 0.18
N GLY A 134 12.26 -4.34 -0.60
CA GLY A 134 13.28 -5.29 -0.17
C GLY A 134 14.58 -4.59 0.27
N LEU A 135 15.07 -3.64 -0.53
CA LEU A 135 16.26 -2.85 -0.18
C LEU A 135 16.05 -2.02 1.09
N PHE A 136 14.86 -1.46 1.29
CA PHE A 136 14.53 -0.68 2.47
C PHE A 136 14.47 -1.55 3.73
N LEU A 137 13.91 -2.75 3.63
CA LEU A 137 13.89 -3.74 4.73
C LEU A 137 15.28 -4.21 5.11
N LEU A 138 16.15 -4.49 4.15
CA LEU A 138 17.55 -4.88 4.40
C LEU A 138 18.32 -3.78 5.13
N LYS A 139 18.07 -2.50 4.79
CA LYS A 139 18.71 -1.36 5.46
C LYS A 139 18.24 -1.17 6.89
N LEU A 140 16.97 -1.48 7.18
CA LEU A 140 16.39 -1.35 8.53
C LEU A 140 16.75 -2.53 9.44
N ASN A 141 16.89 -3.71 8.89
CA ASN A 141 17.16 -4.91 9.68
C ASN A 141 18.01 -5.92 8.90
N PRO A 142 19.35 -5.81 8.95
CA PRO A 142 20.26 -6.66 8.16
C PRO A 142 20.13 -8.16 8.48
N ASN A 143 19.55 -8.52 9.63
CA ASN A 143 19.33 -9.92 10.02
C ASN A 143 18.19 -10.61 9.22
N TYR A 144 17.38 -9.86 8.47
CA TYR A 144 16.33 -10.44 7.61
C TYR A 144 16.90 -11.19 6.39
N ALA A 145 18.14 -10.96 6.03
CA ALA A 145 18.79 -11.62 4.88
C ALA A 145 19.35 -13.02 5.21
N GLN A 146 19.29 -13.46 6.47
CA GLN A 146 19.93 -14.71 6.93
C GLN A 146 18.93 -15.86 7.19
N ASN A 147 17.66 -15.64 6.99
CA ASN A 147 16.59 -16.65 7.02
C ASN A 147 15.87 -16.67 5.66
#